data_373760d9962cfd660f59a0c02e902b72
#
_entry.id   373760d9962cfd660f59a0c02e902b72
#
_cell.length_a   1.000
_cell.length_b   1.000
_cell.length_c   1.000
_cell.angle_alpha   90.00
_cell.angle_beta   90.00
_cell.angle_gamma   90.00
#
_symmetry.space_group_name_H-M   'P 1'
#
loop_
_entity.id
_entity.type
_entity.pdbx_description
1 polymer ?
#
loop_
_entity_poly.entity_id
_entity_poly.type
_entity_poly.pdbx_seq_one_letter_code
_entity_poly.pdbx_strand_id
1 'polypeptide(L)'
;MKTRPSVTLTSAANRDEQCDSIREVTQSVHANGAKILMLVESVYPADQRVCNEATLLVSSGYEVSVIAYKKKTEAYFEIIDGVFVYRIPRFEFFKKTADGGERFLGIVWLKLKSFLGYLLEYSYFTTACFVLSLVVFLKRGFDVIHAHNPPDMLFMIALPYKLFGKKFIFDQHDLCPELYLSRYRAKSGMFARMLRLLERFSMRTADITIATNESYKSVQMQRGRKDPKDIFIVRNGPNKRKMSPALPNPALRKLQKSILCYIGSLNPQDGVDYLLRALYHLQYTLGRADFHCVIMGTGDSFTDLQRLARELKLNEAVTLTGWIPQEELEANLAAADICVDPDPSSPLNDVSTWVKIMEYMAYGKPIISFDLKETKFSAQEAALVVPPNDELAFAKGIIELMDNHSLRTKMGQAGRKRVEEELQWSIVGENLLSAYKYLLPSNRPRLRLIR
;
A
#
# COMPACT_ATOMS: atom_id res chain seq x y z
N MET A 1 -31.95 -38.79 19.74
CA MET A 1 -30.55 -39.04 19.35
C MET A 1 -30.27 -38.22 18.07
N LYS A 2 -29.58 -37.10 18.21
CA LYS A 2 -29.15 -36.28 17.07
C LYS A 2 -27.62 -36.29 17.07
N THR A 3 -27.05 -36.94 16.08
CA THR A 3 -25.60 -37.00 15.84
C THR A 3 -25.09 -35.68 15.28
N ARG A 4 -24.08 -35.09 15.93
CA ARG A 4 -23.31 -33.94 15.42
C ARG A 4 -22.28 -34.43 14.41
N PRO A 5 -22.04 -33.74 13.29
CA PRO A 5 -20.89 -34.01 12.44
C PRO A 5 -19.61 -33.41 13.04
N SER A 6 -18.59 -34.22 13.07
CA SER A 6 -17.23 -33.88 13.45
C SER A 6 -16.58 -32.95 12.41
N VAL A 7 -16.13 -31.77 12.83
CA VAL A 7 -15.30 -30.89 12.01
C VAL A 7 -13.87 -31.39 12.12
N THR A 8 -13.33 -31.88 11.01
CA THR A 8 -11.95 -32.36 10.88
C THR A 8 -11.02 -31.14 10.70
N LEU A 9 -10.04 -31.03 11.60
CA LEU A 9 -8.94 -30.09 11.57
C LEU A 9 -7.99 -30.37 10.38
N THR A 10 -8.03 -29.53 9.35
CA THR A 10 -7.06 -29.53 8.23
C THR A 10 -6.38 -28.18 8.05
N SER A 11 -5.88 -27.57 9.14
CA SER A 11 -5.19 -26.26 9.07
C SER A 11 -3.75 -26.26 9.56
N ALA A 12 -3.22 -27.38 10.03
CA ALA A 12 -1.83 -27.45 10.54
C ALA A 12 -0.80 -27.80 9.46
N ALA A 13 -1.12 -28.71 8.56
CA ALA A 13 -0.17 -29.23 7.55
C ALA A 13 0.31 -28.16 6.54
N ASN A 14 -0.51 -27.19 6.16
CA ASN A 14 -0.13 -26.15 5.21
C ASN A 14 0.75 -25.03 5.82
N ARG A 15 0.92 -24.98 7.14
CA ARG A 15 1.82 -24.02 7.78
C ARG A 15 3.28 -24.50 7.79
N ASP A 16 3.48 -25.79 7.88
CA ASP A 16 4.82 -26.37 7.99
C ASP A 16 5.54 -26.38 6.64
N GLU A 17 4.87 -26.64 5.52
CA GLU A 17 5.47 -26.59 4.19
C GLU A 17 5.92 -25.17 3.76
N GLN A 18 5.23 -24.14 4.24
CA GLN A 18 5.58 -22.74 3.94
C GLN A 18 6.77 -22.27 4.78
N CYS A 19 6.95 -22.80 5.98
CA CYS A 19 8.14 -22.60 6.80
C CYS A 19 9.38 -23.31 6.20
N ASP A 20 9.20 -24.47 5.62
CA ASP A 20 10.32 -25.27 5.11
C ASP A 20 10.86 -24.73 3.77
N SER A 21 10.03 -24.22 2.88
CA SER A 21 10.50 -23.57 1.64
C SER A 21 11.26 -22.25 1.88
N ILE A 22 10.95 -21.55 2.98
CA ILE A 22 11.69 -20.35 3.40
C ILE A 22 12.97 -20.76 4.14
N ARG A 23 12.99 -21.90 4.83
CA ARG A 23 14.19 -22.42 5.52
C ARG A 23 15.28 -22.89 4.54
N GLU A 24 14.93 -23.45 3.40
CA GLU A 24 15.93 -23.88 2.40
C GLU A 24 16.68 -22.72 1.75
N VAL A 25 16.02 -21.54 1.57
CA VAL A 25 16.68 -20.32 1.05
C VAL A 25 17.47 -19.60 2.15
N THR A 26 17.14 -19.79 3.43
CA THR A 26 17.76 -19.07 4.56
C THR A 26 18.98 -19.74 5.19
N GLN A 27 19.42 -20.92 4.74
CA GLN A 27 20.56 -21.63 5.34
C GLN A 27 21.94 -20.96 5.21
N SER A 28 22.04 -19.76 4.59
CA SER A 28 23.32 -19.04 4.47
C SER A 28 23.39 -17.68 5.18
N VAL A 29 22.38 -17.26 5.94
CA VAL A 29 22.37 -15.93 6.57
C VAL A 29 22.22 -16.05 8.08
N HIS A 30 23.31 -16.18 8.79
CA HIS A 30 23.34 -15.92 10.23
C HIS A 30 23.15 -14.41 10.46
N ALA A 31 21.90 -13.96 10.52
CA ALA A 31 21.58 -12.68 11.11
C ALA A 31 22.04 -12.74 12.58
N ASN A 32 22.88 -11.80 13.00
CA ASN A 32 23.53 -11.76 14.31
C ASN A 32 22.54 -11.45 15.47
N GLY A 33 21.29 -11.87 15.40
CA GLY A 33 20.26 -11.57 16.40
C GLY A 33 20.09 -10.07 16.66
N ALA A 34 20.31 -9.22 15.63
CA ALA A 34 20.12 -7.78 15.74
C ALA A 34 18.65 -7.46 15.96
N LYS A 35 18.39 -6.41 16.73
CA LYS A 35 17.06 -6.02 17.19
C LYS A 35 16.57 -4.81 16.42
N ILE A 36 15.35 -4.89 15.93
CA ILE A 36 14.76 -3.88 15.06
C ILE A 36 13.51 -3.32 15.74
N LEU A 37 13.39 -1.99 15.72
CA LEU A 37 12.18 -1.29 16.09
C LEU A 37 11.56 -0.66 14.84
N MET A 38 10.41 -1.18 14.42
CA MET A 38 9.62 -0.62 13.31
C MET A 38 8.59 0.36 13.85
N LEU A 39 8.43 1.51 13.20
CA LEU A 39 7.45 2.55 13.53
C LEU A 39 6.51 2.73 12.35
N VAL A 40 5.21 2.55 12.55
CA VAL A 40 4.22 2.66 11.47
C VAL A 40 2.93 3.33 11.94
N GLU A 41 2.48 4.34 11.22
CA GLU A 41 1.22 5.08 11.47
C GLU A 41 0.03 4.35 10.84
N SER A 42 -0.07 3.05 11.04
CA SER A 42 -1.18 2.20 10.60
C SER A 42 -1.44 1.10 11.63
N VAL A 43 -2.35 0.19 11.33
CA VAL A 43 -2.68 -0.94 12.21
C VAL A 43 -1.89 -2.17 11.79
N TYR A 44 -1.14 -2.77 12.73
CA TYR A 44 -0.45 -4.02 12.51
C TYR A 44 -1.30 -5.21 13.02
N PRO A 45 -1.47 -6.32 12.26
CA PRO A 45 -0.81 -6.71 11.00
C PRO A 45 -1.58 -6.32 9.71
N ALA A 46 -2.56 -5.41 9.79
CA ALA A 46 -3.39 -5.04 8.63
C ALA A 46 -2.61 -4.32 7.52
N ASP A 47 -1.53 -3.62 7.88
CA ASP A 47 -0.60 -3.07 6.90
C ASP A 47 0.23 -4.18 6.28
N GLN A 48 -0.10 -4.52 5.04
CA GLN A 48 0.47 -5.69 4.37
C GLN A 48 1.97 -5.54 4.12
N ARG A 49 2.45 -4.34 3.77
CA ARG A 49 3.88 -4.10 3.52
C ARG A 49 4.68 -4.30 4.81
N VAL A 50 4.30 -3.61 5.88
CA VAL A 50 4.99 -3.72 7.17
C VAL A 50 4.90 -5.14 7.74
N CYS A 51 3.76 -5.81 7.55
CA CYS A 51 3.59 -7.21 7.95
C CYS A 51 4.55 -8.13 7.19
N ASN A 52 4.65 -7.99 5.88
CA ASN A 52 5.56 -8.78 5.04
C ASN A 52 7.02 -8.53 5.43
N GLU A 53 7.41 -7.28 5.65
CA GLU A 53 8.78 -6.92 6.05
C GLU A 53 9.13 -7.46 7.44
N ALA A 54 8.25 -7.27 8.43
CA ALA A 54 8.47 -7.76 9.79
C ALA A 54 8.59 -9.29 9.83
N THR A 55 7.70 -9.99 9.13
CA THR A 55 7.70 -11.47 9.07
C THR A 55 8.95 -12.00 8.37
N LEU A 56 9.38 -11.35 7.27
CA LEU A 56 10.62 -11.71 6.58
C LEU A 56 11.84 -11.52 7.49
N LEU A 57 11.91 -10.43 8.22
CA LEU A 57 13.02 -10.15 9.14
C LEU A 57 13.05 -11.16 10.29
N VAL A 58 11.89 -11.50 10.87
CA VAL A 58 11.80 -12.54 11.92
C VAL A 58 12.27 -13.89 11.40
N SER A 59 11.78 -14.31 10.21
CA SER A 59 12.20 -15.57 9.58
C SER A 59 13.68 -15.59 9.23
N SER A 60 14.29 -14.42 9.04
CA SER A 60 15.74 -14.25 8.80
C SER A 60 16.57 -14.11 10.09
N GLY A 61 15.97 -14.32 11.28
CA GLY A 61 16.68 -14.37 12.56
C GLY A 61 16.85 -13.02 13.25
N TYR A 62 16.14 -11.96 12.84
CA TYR A 62 16.10 -10.69 13.57
C TYR A 62 15.03 -10.72 14.66
N GLU A 63 15.25 -10.00 15.76
CA GLU A 63 14.20 -9.72 16.75
C GLU A 63 13.48 -8.43 16.35
N VAL A 64 12.19 -8.53 16.04
CA VAL A 64 11.41 -7.39 15.54
C VAL A 64 10.38 -6.94 16.55
N SER A 65 10.38 -5.65 16.88
CA SER A 65 9.34 -4.94 17.62
C SER A 65 8.66 -3.94 16.71
N VAL A 66 7.33 -3.85 16.74
CA VAL A 66 6.54 -2.90 15.95
C VAL A 66 5.76 -1.99 16.90
N ILE A 67 5.81 -0.68 16.67
CA ILE A 67 4.89 0.29 17.29
C ILE A 67 3.89 0.73 16.21
N ALA A 68 2.60 0.49 16.48
CA ALA A 68 1.50 0.70 15.54
C ALA A 68 0.25 1.27 16.24
N TYR A 69 -0.76 1.69 15.48
CA TYR A 69 -2.05 2.05 16.06
C TYR A 69 -2.85 0.82 16.53
N LYS A 70 -3.69 1.05 17.55
CA LYS A 70 -4.57 0.09 18.18
C LYS A 70 -5.98 0.16 17.61
N LYS A 71 -6.55 -0.97 17.20
CA LYS A 71 -8.02 -1.11 17.04
C LYS A 71 -8.68 -1.27 18.41
N LYS A 72 -9.98 -0.97 18.50
CA LYS A 72 -10.72 -1.00 19.77
C LYS A 72 -10.62 -2.35 20.52
N THR A 73 -10.63 -3.44 19.79
CA THR A 73 -10.64 -4.81 20.33
C THR A 73 -9.26 -5.42 20.57
N GLU A 74 -8.18 -4.77 20.15
CA GLU A 74 -6.82 -5.31 20.25
C GLU A 74 -6.18 -5.00 21.61
N ALA A 75 -5.22 -5.81 22.03
CA ALA A 75 -4.41 -5.55 23.23
C ALA A 75 -3.36 -4.46 22.97
N TYR A 76 -2.88 -3.80 24.05
CA TYR A 76 -1.78 -2.83 23.95
C TYR A 76 -0.43 -3.46 23.62
N PHE A 77 -0.27 -4.73 23.98
CA PHE A 77 0.91 -5.53 23.66
C PHE A 77 0.48 -6.96 23.35
N GLU A 78 1.03 -7.53 22.29
CA GLU A 78 0.92 -8.95 21.98
C GLU A 78 2.08 -9.40 21.07
N ILE A 79 2.21 -10.70 20.87
CA ILE A 79 3.18 -11.29 19.95
C ILE A 79 2.39 -11.92 18.79
N ILE A 80 2.68 -11.47 17.56
CA ILE A 80 2.04 -11.97 16.36
C ILE A 80 3.14 -12.48 15.43
N ASP A 81 3.11 -13.76 15.07
CA ASP A 81 4.08 -14.39 14.17
C ASP A 81 5.56 -14.10 14.55
N GLY A 82 5.85 -14.09 15.85
CA GLY A 82 7.19 -13.78 16.37
C GLY A 82 7.54 -12.29 16.48
N VAL A 83 6.65 -11.40 16.05
CA VAL A 83 6.81 -9.95 16.14
C VAL A 83 6.22 -9.42 17.45
N PHE A 84 6.97 -8.60 18.18
CA PHE A 84 6.53 -7.94 19.41
C PHE A 84 5.78 -6.65 19.09
N VAL A 85 4.46 -6.67 19.17
CA VAL A 85 3.59 -5.56 18.75
C VAL A 85 3.19 -4.72 19.96
N TYR A 86 3.57 -3.45 19.93
CA TYR A 86 3.20 -2.42 20.90
C TYR A 86 2.20 -1.46 20.25
N ARG A 87 1.10 -1.13 20.92
CA ARG A 87 0.04 -0.36 20.30
C ARG A 87 -0.25 0.96 21.01
N ILE A 88 -0.49 2.00 20.18
CA ILE A 88 -0.87 3.34 20.59
C ILE A 88 -2.37 3.52 20.32
N PRO A 89 -3.17 4.07 21.25
CA PRO A 89 -4.55 4.43 20.96
C PRO A 89 -4.62 5.44 19.81
N ARG A 90 -5.57 5.26 18.91
CA ARG A 90 -5.81 6.24 17.85
C ARG A 90 -6.76 7.31 18.38
N PHE A 91 -6.35 8.57 18.28
CA PHE A 91 -7.20 9.74 18.52
C PHE A 91 -7.46 10.47 17.21
N GLU A 92 -8.74 10.61 16.86
CA GLU A 92 -9.17 11.42 15.73
C GLU A 92 -9.56 12.80 16.28
N PHE A 93 -8.68 13.79 16.14
CA PHE A 93 -8.90 15.13 16.68
C PHE A 93 -10.01 15.89 15.95
N PHE A 94 -10.29 15.54 14.69
CA PHE A 94 -11.37 16.13 13.91
C PHE A 94 -12.08 15.07 13.07
N LYS A 95 -13.32 14.74 13.42
CA LYS A 95 -14.18 13.97 12.51
C LYS A 95 -14.47 14.82 11.27
N LYS A 96 -14.27 14.26 10.08
CA LYS A 96 -14.76 14.85 8.84
C LYS A 96 -16.28 14.94 8.93
N THR A 97 -16.82 16.13 9.14
CA THR A 97 -18.24 16.40 8.95
C THR A 97 -18.46 16.66 7.46
N ALA A 98 -19.27 15.83 6.84
CA ALA A 98 -19.60 15.89 5.40
C ALA A 98 -20.54 17.06 5.03
N ASP A 99 -20.86 17.93 5.98
CA ASP A 99 -21.74 19.08 5.78
C ASP A 99 -20.98 20.40 5.84
N GLY A 100 -20.54 20.87 4.69
CA GLY A 100 -19.97 22.20 4.50
C GLY A 100 -20.79 23.01 3.52
N GLY A 101 -21.69 23.85 4.02
CA GLY A 101 -22.35 24.86 3.21
C GLY A 101 -21.34 25.77 2.50
N GLU A 102 -21.62 26.04 1.23
CA GLU A 102 -20.79 26.77 0.27
C GLU A 102 -20.62 28.27 0.62
N ARG A 103 -19.82 28.59 1.63
CA ARG A 103 -19.32 29.95 1.82
C ARG A 103 -17.78 29.90 1.74
N PHE A 104 -17.19 30.76 0.91
CA PHE A 104 -15.73 30.85 0.70
C PHE A 104 -14.93 30.89 1.99
N LEU A 105 -15.37 31.59 3.01
CA LEU A 105 -14.80 31.61 4.36
C LEU A 105 -14.89 30.23 5.05
N GLY A 106 -15.93 29.44 4.78
CA GLY A 106 -16.08 28.07 5.31
C GLY A 106 -15.05 27.10 4.73
N ILE A 107 -14.71 27.23 3.45
CA ILE A 107 -13.72 26.38 2.79
C ILE A 107 -12.29 26.65 3.35
N VAL A 108 -11.94 27.90 3.58
CA VAL A 108 -10.64 28.27 4.16
C VAL A 108 -10.54 27.77 5.60
N TRP A 109 -11.60 27.92 6.38
CA TRP A 109 -11.67 27.41 7.76
C TRP A 109 -11.62 25.87 7.82
N LEU A 110 -12.30 25.20 6.92
CA LEU A 110 -12.28 23.74 6.83
C LEU A 110 -10.88 23.21 6.47
N LYS A 111 -10.20 23.86 5.53
CA LYS A 111 -8.80 23.51 5.17
C LYS A 111 -7.83 23.75 6.33
N LEU A 112 -7.97 24.86 7.06
CA LEU A 112 -7.15 25.16 8.23
C LEU A 112 -7.42 24.16 9.37
N LYS A 113 -8.68 23.81 9.61
CA LYS A 113 -9.08 22.83 10.61
C LYS A 113 -8.56 21.42 10.29
N SER A 114 -8.68 20.99 9.02
CA SER A 114 -8.13 19.73 8.56
C SER A 114 -6.60 19.68 8.68
N PHE A 115 -5.93 20.76 8.32
CA PHE A 115 -4.49 20.92 8.49
C PHE A 115 -4.04 20.78 9.95
N LEU A 116 -4.71 21.53 10.86
CA LEU A 116 -4.41 21.48 12.29
C LEU A 116 -4.67 20.07 12.86
N GLY A 117 -5.71 19.39 12.37
CA GLY A 117 -6.02 18.01 12.72
C GLY A 117 -4.87 17.05 12.37
N TYR A 118 -4.37 17.10 11.15
CA TYR A 118 -3.23 16.28 10.73
C TYR A 118 -1.96 16.59 11.53
N LEU A 119 -1.69 17.86 11.78
CA LEU A 119 -0.52 18.25 12.57
C LEU A 119 -0.61 17.70 14.00
N LEU A 120 -1.78 17.77 14.61
CA LEU A 120 -2.03 17.24 15.96
C LEU A 120 -1.96 15.70 15.97
N GLU A 121 -2.56 15.01 15.00
CA GLU A 121 -2.51 13.54 14.90
C GLU A 121 -1.09 13.04 14.73
N TYR A 122 -0.33 13.61 13.80
CA TYR A 122 1.06 13.21 13.57
C TYR A 122 1.99 13.58 14.72
N SER A 123 1.77 14.74 15.37
CA SER A 123 2.52 15.12 16.56
C SER A 123 2.22 14.20 17.74
N TYR A 124 0.95 13.85 17.95
CA TYR A 124 0.53 12.87 18.95
C TYR A 124 1.17 11.52 18.69
N PHE A 125 1.05 11.00 17.46
CA PHE A 125 1.64 9.71 17.08
C PHE A 125 3.15 9.70 17.31
N THR A 126 3.86 10.72 16.83
CA THR A 126 5.32 10.82 16.98
C THR A 126 5.73 10.88 18.45
N THR A 127 5.02 11.67 19.28
CA THR A 127 5.31 11.78 20.70
C THR A 127 5.03 10.47 21.44
N ALA A 128 3.89 9.82 21.14
CA ALA A 128 3.54 8.54 21.74
C ALA A 128 4.51 7.43 21.30
N CYS A 129 4.93 7.40 20.02
CA CYS A 129 5.98 6.53 19.53
C CYS A 129 7.31 6.75 20.26
N PHE A 130 7.70 8.01 20.48
CA PHE A 130 8.92 8.31 21.21
C PHE A 130 8.88 7.77 22.64
N VAL A 131 7.80 8.03 23.40
CA VAL A 131 7.64 7.51 24.76
C VAL A 131 7.66 5.99 24.76
N LEU A 132 6.94 5.34 23.83
CA LEU A 132 6.87 3.90 23.77
C LEU A 132 8.19 3.28 23.29
N SER A 133 8.95 3.98 22.43
CA SER A 133 10.28 3.55 22.02
C SER A 133 11.28 3.50 23.19
N LEU A 134 11.16 4.41 24.17
CA LEU A 134 11.95 4.35 25.42
C LEU A 134 11.62 3.08 26.21
N VAL A 135 10.34 2.73 26.31
CA VAL A 135 9.92 1.49 26.99
C VAL A 135 10.49 0.25 26.29
N VAL A 136 10.42 0.22 24.94
CA VAL A 136 10.99 -0.88 24.15
C VAL A 136 12.51 -0.93 24.33
N PHE A 137 13.18 0.23 24.30
CA PHE A 137 14.63 0.32 24.46
C PHE A 137 15.10 -0.22 25.82
N LEU A 138 14.41 0.13 26.90
CA LEU A 138 14.74 -0.32 28.26
C LEU A 138 14.43 -1.80 28.48
N LYS A 139 13.33 -2.32 27.89
CA LYS A 139 12.92 -3.72 28.09
C LYS A 139 13.65 -4.72 27.20
N ARG A 140 13.90 -4.35 25.95
CA ARG A 140 14.43 -5.26 24.91
C ARG A 140 15.70 -4.75 24.27
N GLY A 141 15.87 -3.42 24.20
CA GLY A 141 16.86 -2.78 23.34
C GLY A 141 16.48 -2.88 21.86
N PHE A 142 17.16 -2.10 21.04
CA PHE A 142 17.17 -2.24 19.58
C PHE A 142 18.45 -1.67 19.00
N ASP A 143 18.82 -2.13 17.82
CA ASP A 143 20.02 -1.71 17.08
C ASP A 143 19.65 -0.80 15.92
N VAL A 144 18.45 -0.98 15.37
CA VAL A 144 17.92 -0.25 14.21
C VAL A 144 16.53 0.28 14.55
N ILE A 145 16.27 1.52 14.17
CA ILE A 145 14.91 2.09 14.03
C ILE A 145 14.58 2.09 12.55
N HIS A 146 13.49 1.43 12.16
CA HIS A 146 12.95 1.41 10.81
C HIS A 146 11.62 2.14 10.80
N ALA A 147 11.60 3.37 10.30
CA ALA A 147 10.41 4.20 10.25
C ALA A 147 9.77 4.19 8.87
N HIS A 148 8.49 3.85 8.84
CA HIS A 148 7.64 3.85 7.65
C HIS A 148 6.85 5.15 7.59
N ASN A 149 6.97 5.91 6.52
CA ASN A 149 6.17 7.11 6.34
C ASN A 149 4.79 6.79 5.73
N PRO A 150 3.77 7.65 5.90
CA PRO A 150 3.75 8.84 6.75
C PRO A 150 3.77 8.49 8.24
N PRO A 151 4.12 9.45 9.15
CA PRO A 151 4.55 10.81 8.89
C PRO A 151 6.08 10.95 8.70
N ASP A 152 6.50 11.95 7.93
CA ASP A 152 7.92 12.20 7.68
C ASP A 152 8.70 12.74 8.90
N MET A 153 8.06 12.99 10.02
CA MET A 153 8.70 13.52 11.23
C MET A 153 9.25 12.45 12.18
N LEU A 154 9.13 11.16 11.87
CA LEU A 154 9.61 10.06 12.71
C LEU A 154 11.14 10.04 12.88
N PHE A 155 11.90 10.73 12.01
CA PHE A 155 13.35 10.92 12.20
C PHE A 155 13.67 11.59 13.55
N MET A 156 12.77 12.41 14.10
CA MET A 156 12.96 13.05 15.41
C MET A 156 13.09 12.03 16.55
N ILE A 157 12.45 10.87 16.41
CA ILE A 157 12.59 9.76 17.34
C ILE A 157 13.98 9.12 17.22
N ALA A 158 14.51 9.01 16.02
CA ALA A 158 15.79 8.37 15.76
C ALA A 158 16.98 9.21 16.23
N LEU A 159 16.88 10.55 16.21
CA LEU A 159 17.97 11.47 16.54
C LEU A 159 18.66 11.18 17.88
N PRO A 160 17.95 11.09 19.04
CA PRO A 160 18.60 10.80 20.31
C PRO A 160 19.25 9.40 20.34
N TYR A 161 18.66 8.40 19.68
CA TYR A 161 19.25 7.06 19.66
C TYR A 161 20.48 6.96 18.75
N LYS A 162 20.60 7.80 17.72
CA LYS A 162 21.83 7.88 16.92
C LYS A 162 23.04 8.31 17.75
N LEU A 163 22.87 9.12 18.80
CA LEU A 163 23.93 9.46 19.76
C LEU A 163 24.46 8.22 20.51
N PHE A 164 23.65 7.18 20.64
CA PHE A 164 24.02 5.88 21.19
C PHE A 164 24.41 4.84 20.14
N GLY A 165 24.76 5.29 18.93
CA GLY A 165 25.23 4.45 17.83
C GLY A 165 24.14 3.58 17.17
N LYS A 166 22.85 3.87 17.43
CA LYS A 166 21.75 3.15 16.79
C LYS A 166 21.58 3.62 15.34
N LYS A 167 21.14 2.70 14.49
CA LYS A 167 20.95 2.96 13.06
C LYS A 167 19.52 3.38 12.77
N PHE A 168 19.34 4.15 11.70
CA PHE A 168 18.04 4.63 11.26
C PHE A 168 17.81 4.32 9.78
N ILE A 169 16.69 3.64 9.49
CA ILE A 169 16.16 3.39 8.15
C ILE A 169 14.91 4.25 7.99
N PHE A 170 14.84 4.99 6.90
CA PHE A 170 13.64 5.69 6.48
C PHE A 170 13.05 4.98 5.25
N ASP A 171 11.92 4.31 5.43
CA ASP A 171 11.17 3.64 4.35
C ASP A 171 10.08 4.57 3.84
N GLN A 172 10.24 5.04 2.61
CA GLN A 172 9.35 6.00 1.98
C GLN A 172 8.27 5.28 1.18
N HIS A 173 7.08 5.15 1.77
CA HIS A 173 5.90 4.58 1.11
C HIS A 173 5.16 5.60 0.26
N ASP A 174 5.10 6.85 0.74
CA ASP A 174 4.36 7.93 0.14
C ASP A 174 5.20 9.19 -0.03
N LEU A 175 4.93 9.95 -1.08
CA LEU A 175 5.42 11.31 -1.24
C LEU A 175 4.45 12.28 -0.55
N CYS A 176 4.62 12.46 0.76
CA CYS A 176 3.72 13.28 1.58
C CYS A 176 3.44 14.68 1.01
N PRO A 177 4.40 15.42 0.43
CA PRO A 177 4.14 16.70 -0.20
C PRO A 177 3.17 16.60 -1.38
N GLU A 178 3.39 15.64 -2.30
CA GLU A 178 2.56 15.41 -3.48
C GLU A 178 1.18 14.87 -3.11
N LEU A 179 1.12 13.95 -2.14
CA LEU A 179 -0.13 13.41 -1.61
C LEU A 179 -0.99 14.53 -1.02
N TYR A 180 -0.39 15.44 -0.24
CA TYR A 180 -1.09 16.61 0.28
C TYR A 180 -1.62 17.51 -0.84
N LEU A 181 -0.79 17.83 -1.84
CA LEU A 181 -1.19 18.69 -2.95
C LEU A 181 -2.33 18.07 -3.77
N SER A 182 -2.27 16.77 -4.02
CA SER A 182 -3.30 16.03 -4.76
C SER A 182 -4.62 15.97 -3.98
N ARG A 183 -4.57 15.53 -2.72
CA ARG A 183 -5.75 15.33 -1.87
C ARG A 183 -6.53 16.61 -1.61
N TYR A 184 -5.83 17.74 -1.44
CA TYR A 184 -6.45 19.05 -1.16
C TYR A 184 -6.57 19.95 -2.39
N ARG A 185 -6.22 19.45 -3.59
CA ARG A 185 -6.17 20.22 -4.84
C ARG A 185 -5.44 21.58 -4.64
N ALA A 186 -4.39 21.56 -3.83
CA ALA A 186 -3.60 22.74 -3.50
C ALA A 186 -2.51 22.94 -4.57
N LYS A 187 -2.31 24.19 -5.02
CA LYS A 187 -1.29 24.48 -6.04
C LYS A 187 0.12 24.56 -5.49
N SER A 188 0.30 25.12 -4.32
CA SER A 188 1.52 25.20 -3.52
C SER A 188 1.21 25.94 -2.21
N GLY A 189 2.13 25.93 -1.24
CA GLY A 189 1.93 26.67 0.01
C GLY A 189 3.04 26.44 1.02
N MET A 190 3.00 27.19 2.10
CA MET A 190 3.95 27.05 3.22
C MET A 190 3.94 25.62 3.77
N PHE A 191 2.80 24.99 3.82
CA PHE A 191 2.67 23.63 4.33
C PHE A 191 3.35 22.59 3.43
N ALA A 192 3.16 22.64 2.12
CA ALA A 192 3.88 21.77 1.19
C ALA A 192 5.41 21.96 1.29
N ARG A 193 5.88 23.19 1.56
CA ARG A 193 7.30 23.46 1.82
C ARG A 193 7.76 22.82 3.13
N MET A 194 6.94 22.89 4.18
CA MET A 194 7.23 22.24 5.46
C MET A 194 7.32 20.72 5.30
N LEU A 195 6.37 20.09 4.61
CA LEU A 195 6.40 18.66 4.32
C LEU A 195 7.68 18.26 3.57
N ARG A 196 8.08 19.04 2.55
CA ARG A 196 9.36 18.80 1.83
C ARG A 196 10.59 18.96 2.73
N LEU A 197 10.54 19.83 3.73
CA LEU A 197 11.63 19.95 4.71
C LEU A 197 11.68 18.74 5.63
N LEU A 198 10.55 18.26 6.14
CA LEU A 198 10.47 17.06 6.97
C LEU A 198 10.95 15.83 6.20
N GLU A 199 10.45 15.63 4.98
CA GLU A 199 10.91 14.59 4.06
C GLU A 199 12.43 14.61 3.87
N ARG A 200 12.99 15.81 3.60
CA ARG A 200 14.44 16.00 3.44
C ARG A 200 15.22 15.67 4.71
N PHE A 201 14.72 16.06 5.88
CA PHE A 201 15.38 15.76 7.15
C PHE A 201 15.33 14.27 7.45
N SER A 202 14.22 13.58 7.17
CA SER A 202 14.13 12.11 7.31
C SER A 202 15.17 11.40 6.45
N MET A 203 15.24 11.74 5.16
CA MET A 203 16.22 11.14 4.25
C MET A 203 17.66 11.40 4.68
N ARG A 204 17.98 12.62 5.16
CA ARG A 204 19.35 12.98 5.58
C ARG A 204 19.75 12.37 6.91
N THR A 205 18.81 12.22 7.84
CA THR A 205 19.06 11.60 9.14
C THR A 205 19.25 10.10 9.02
N ALA A 206 18.59 9.46 8.05
CA ALA A 206 18.68 8.04 7.83
C ALA A 206 20.09 7.59 7.40
N ASP A 207 20.56 6.46 7.95
CA ASP A 207 21.79 5.81 7.50
C ASP A 207 21.57 5.25 6.08
N ILE A 208 20.46 4.56 5.87
CA ILE A 208 19.97 4.13 4.54
C ILE A 208 18.50 4.52 4.38
N THR A 209 18.05 4.60 3.14
CA THR A 209 16.64 4.80 2.82
C THR A 209 16.12 3.68 1.94
N ILE A 210 14.83 3.40 2.06
CA ILE A 210 14.11 2.46 1.22
C ILE A 210 13.12 3.24 0.35
N ALA A 211 13.05 2.87 -0.92
CA ALA A 211 12.13 3.42 -1.91
C ALA A 211 11.28 2.28 -2.48
N THR A 212 10.04 2.57 -2.82
CA THR A 212 9.13 1.58 -3.43
C THR A 212 9.43 1.33 -4.91
N ASN A 213 10.13 2.27 -5.58
CA ASN A 213 10.44 2.19 -7.01
C ASN A 213 11.60 3.13 -7.41
N GLU A 214 12.01 3.09 -8.69
CA GLU A 214 13.09 3.93 -9.22
C GLU A 214 12.75 5.43 -9.24
N SER A 215 11.49 5.78 -9.40
CA SER A 215 11.02 7.17 -9.36
C SER A 215 11.17 7.75 -7.97
N TYR A 216 10.80 7.01 -6.91
CA TYR A 216 11.01 7.42 -5.52
C TYR A 216 12.50 7.48 -5.18
N LYS A 217 13.32 6.52 -5.65
CA LYS A 217 14.78 6.60 -5.53
C LYS A 217 15.32 7.90 -6.12
N SER A 218 14.84 8.28 -7.30
CA SER A 218 15.23 9.55 -7.95
C SER A 218 14.82 10.77 -7.10
N VAL A 219 13.65 10.75 -6.47
CA VAL A 219 13.22 11.80 -5.54
C VAL A 219 14.13 11.86 -4.32
N GLN A 220 14.52 10.73 -3.73
CA GLN A 220 15.43 10.66 -2.59
C GLN A 220 16.82 11.21 -2.94
N MET A 221 17.34 10.90 -4.13
CA MET A 221 18.59 11.45 -4.62
C MET A 221 18.52 12.96 -4.81
N GLN A 222 17.46 13.47 -5.43
CA GLN A 222 17.32 14.89 -5.78
C GLN A 222 16.97 15.75 -4.56
N ARG A 223 15.94 15.38 -3.79
CA ARG A 223 15.43 16.17 -2.65
C ARG A 223 16.23 15.94 -1.38
N GLY A 224 16.49 14.67 -1.07
CA GLY A 224 17.25 14.24 0.11
C GLY A 224 18.75 14.47 -0.04
N ARG A 225 19.25 14.55 -1.28
CA ARG A 225 20.68 14.47 -1.61
C ARG A 225 21.29 13.19 -1.03
N LYS A 226 20.52 12.10 -1.06
CA LYS A 226 20.97 10.80 -0.59
C LYS A 226 21.89 10.15 -1.62
N ASP A 227 22.98 9.53 -1.15
CA ASP A 227 23.89 8.77 -2.03
C ASP A 227 23.12 7.56 -2.62
N PRO A 228 23.19 7.31 -3.92
CA PRO A 228 22.52 6.16 -4.56
C PRO A 228 22.82 4.80 -3.92
N LYS A 229 24.03 4.63 -3.35
CA LYS A 229 24.46 3.38 -2.68
C LYS A 229 23.73 3.14 -1.35
N ASP A 230 23.21 4.21 -0.72
CA ASP A 230 22.48 4.17 0.53
C ASP A 230 20.95 4.10 0.32
N ILE A 231 20.49 3.92 -0.94
CA ILE A 231 19.08 3.82 -1.31
C ILE A 231 18.79 2.41 -1.83
N PHE A 232 17.89 1.69 -1.17
CA PHE A 232 17.46 0.35 -1.57
C PHE A 232 16.02 0.40 -2.11
N ILE A 233 15.77 -0.34 -3.19
CA ILE A 233 14.41 -0.44 -3.74
C ILE A 233 13.79 -1.72 -3.23
N VAL A 234 12.71 -1.58 -2.47
CA VAL A 234 11.88 -2.69 -1.98
C VAL A 234 10.47 -2.47 -2.50
N ARG A 235 10.10 -3.17 -3.56
CA ARG A 235 8.77 -3.05 -4.19
C ARG A 235 7.69 -3.73 -3.33
N ASN A 236 6.46 -3.26 -3.47
CA ASN A 236 5.30 -3.94 -2.92
C ASN A 236 4.97 -5.15 -3.80
N GLY A 237 5.21 -6.36 -3.28
CA GLY A 237 4.88 -7.60 -3.97
C GLY A 237 3.74 -8.35 -3.27
N PRO A 238 2.86 -9.03 -4.02
CA PRO A 238 1.86 -9.91 -3.41
C PRO A 238 2.56 -11.10 -2.75
N ASN A 239 2.00 -11.58 -1.64
CA ASN A 239 2.44 -12.83 -1.05
C ASN A 239 1.72 -14.04 -1.71
N LYS A 240 2.24 -15.26 -1.49
CA LYS A 240 1.66 -16.49 -2.07
C LYS A 240 0.18 -16.66 -1.76
N ARG A 241 -0.31 -16.22 -0.60
CA ARG A 241 -1.73 -16.34 -0.21
C ARG A 241 -2.63 -15.55 -1.16
N LYS A 242 -2.22 -14.35 -1.57
CA LYS A 242 -2.96 -13.51 -2.52
C LYS A 242 -2.88 -14.02 -3.97
N MET A 243 -2.03 -15.00 -4.23
CA MET A 243 -1.88 -15.62 -5.56
C MET A 243 -2.71 -16.90 -5.71
N SER A 244 -3.38 -17.34 -4.65
CA SER A 244 -4.25 -18.53 -4.69
C SER A 244 -5.53 -18.23 -5.45
N PRO A 245 -5.97 -19.14 -6.34
CA PRO A 245 -7.20 -18.92 -7.10
C PRO A 245 -8.42 -18.91 -6.16
N ALA A 246 -9.20 -17.83 -6.20
CA ALA A 246 -10.50 -17.75 -5.56
C ALA A 246 -11.60 -18.22 -6.53
N LEU A 247 -12.70 -18.73 -5.98
CA LEU A 247 -13.88 -19.06 -6.80
C LEU A 247 -14.57 -17.77 -7.26
N PRO A 248 -14.87 -17.64 -8.56
CA PRO A 248 -15.54 -16.46 -9.09
C PRO A 248 -16.93 -16.26 -8.46
N ASN A 249 -17.28 -15.00 -8.18
CA ASN A 249 -18.62 -14.66 -7.69
C ASN A 249 -19.69 -15.09 -8.70
N PRO A 250 -20.58 -16.04 -8.34
CA PRO A 250 -21.56 -16.57 -9.27
C PRO A 250 -22.65 -15.55 -9.64
N ALA A 251 -22.93 -14.56 -8.79
CA ALA A 251 -23.91 -13.52 -9.09
C ALA A 251 -23.43 -12.62 -10.22
N LEU A 252 -22.15 -12.25 -10.25
CA LEU A 252 -21.57 -11.49 -11.34
C LEU A 252 -21.56 -12.28 -12.65
N ARG A 253 -21.22 -13.56 -12.61
CA ARG A 253 -21.21 -14.42 -13.82
C ARG A 253 -22.60 -14.65 -14.41
N LYS A 254 -23.65 -14.63 -13.59
CA LYS A 254 -25.05 -14.73 -14.06
C LYS A 254 -25.52 -13.52 -14.89
N LEU A 255 -24.83 -12.37 -14.79
CA LEU A 255 -25.18 -11.18 -15.57
C LEU A 255 -24.95 -11.35 -17.08
N GLN A 256 -24.11 -12.31 -17.47
CA GLN A 256 -23.73 -12.54 -18.90
C GLN A 256 -23.20 -11.26 -19.57
N LYS A 257 -22.50 -10.42 -18.81
CA LYS A 257 -21.87 -9.18 -19.22
C LYS A 257 -20.38 -9.27 -19.02
N SER A 258 -19.61 -8.41 -19.69
CA SER A 258 -18.19 -8.21 -19.37
C SER A 258 -18.05 -7.55 -18.01
N ILE A 259 -17.36 -8.22 -17.07
CA ILE A 259 -17.20 -7.74 -15.70
C ILE A 259 -15.91 -6.92 -15.61
N LEU A 260 -16.06 -5.63 -15.32
CA LEU A 260 -14.96 -4.71 -15.04
C LEU A 260 -14.79 -4.62 -13.52
N CYS A 261 -13.55 -4.64 -13.01
CA CYS A 261 -13.30 -4.52 -11.57
C CYS A 261 -12.27 -3.45 -11.26
N TYR A 262 -12.59 -2.61 -10.27
CA TYR A 262 -11.66 -1.71 -9.59
C TYR A 262 -11.54 -2.12 -8.13
N ILE A 263 -10.31 -2.15 -7.59
CA ILE A 263 -10.03 -2.29 -6.16
C ILE A 263 -9.13 -1.15 -5.69
N GLY A 264 -9.42 -0.58 -4.54
CA GLY A 264 -8.56 0.45 -3.95
C GLY A 264 -9.29 1.48 -3.12
N SER A 265 -8.53 2.49 -2.71
CA SER A 265 -9.10 3.68 -2.07
C SER A 265 -9.93 4.48 -3.06
N LEU A 266 -10.90 5.24 -2.53
CA LEU A 266 -11.75 6.12 -3.33
C LEU A 266 -11.52 7.57 -2.91
N ASN A 267 -10.31 8.07 -3.21
CA ASN A 267 -9.91 9.44 -2.93
C ASN A 267 -9.73 10.23 -4.25
N PRO A 268 -9.59 11.55 -4.21
CA PRO A 268 -9.48 12.35 -5.44
C PRO A 268 -8.33 11.96 -6.37
N GLN A 269 -7.23 11.42 -5.84
CA GLN A 269 -6.07 11.01 -6.64
C GLN A 269 -6.25 9.65 -7.33
N ASP A 270 -7.22 8.85 -6.88
CA ASP A 270 -7.41 7.47 -7.39
C ASP A 270 -8.26 7.41 -8.68
N GLY A 271 -8.71 8.57 -9.21
CA GLY A 271 -9.28 8.71 -10.55
C GLY A 271 -10.57 7.97 -10.85
N VAL A 272 -11.32 7.53 -9.84
CA VAL A 272 -12.57 6.79 -10.07
C VAL A 272 -13.64 7.65 -10.73
N ASP A 273 -13.55 8.98 -10.62
CA ASP A 273 -14.36 9.92 -11.37
C ASP A 273 -14.05 9.89 -12.89
N TYR A 274 -12.78 9.70 -13.27
CA TYR A 274 -12.39 9.45 -14.67
C TYR A 274 -12.96 8.12 -15.16
N LEU A 275 -12.92 7.07 -14.34
CA LEU A 275 -13.55 5.79 -14.66
C LEU A 275 -15.05 5.96 -14.93
N LEU A 276 -15.80 6.63 -14.05
CA LEU A 276 -17.23 6.85 -14.24
C LEU A 276 -17.52 7.62 -15.52
N ARG A 277 -16.72 8.63 -15.87
CA ARG A 277 -16.86 9.36 -17.14
C ARG A 277 -16.49 8.49 -18.35
N ALA A 278 -15.46 7.66 -18.25
CA ALA A 278 -15.14 6.69 -19.27
C ALA A 278 -16.28 5.67 -19.49
N LEU A 279 -16.91 5.18 -18.42
CA LEU A 279 -18.06 4.28 -18.50
C LEU A 279 -19.30 4.99 -19.09
N TYR A 280 -19.47 6.28 -18.85
CA TYR A 280 -20.49 7.08 -19.54
C TYR A 280 -20.24 7.14 -21.03
N HIS A 281 -19.00 7.39 -21.47
CA HIS A 281 -18.64 7.33 -22.89
C HIS A 281 -18.85 5.93 -23.45
N LEU A 282 -18.47 4.88 -22.73
CA LEU A 282 -18.69 3.50 -23.15
C LEU A 282 -20.17 3.24 -23.43
N GLN A 283 -21.06 3.62 -22.53
CA GLN A 283 -22.50 3.33 -22.62
C GLN A 283 -23.22 4.25 -23.61
N TYR A 284 -23.01 5.55 -23.53
CA TYR A 284 -23.86 6.53 -24.24
C TYR A 284 -23.21 7.11 -25.51
N THR A 285 -21.89 7.18 -25.57
CA THR A 285 -21.19 7.68 -26.77
C THR A 285 -20.85 6.54 -27.73
N LEU A 286 -20.42 5.40 -27.20
CA LEU A 286 -19.97 4.24 -27.99
C LEU A 286 -21.03 3.13 -28.07
N GLY A 287 -22.17 3.28 -27.39
CA GLY A 287 -23.34 2.41 -27.50
C GLY A 287 -23.18 1.00 -26.90
N ARG A 288 -22.23 0.80 -25.97
CA ARG A 288 -22.00 -0.51 -25.34
C ARG A 288 -22.68 -0.56 -23.96
N ALA A 289 -23.59 -1.52 -23.78
CA ALA A 289 -24.30 -1.74 -22.51
C ALA A 289 -24.09 -3.17 -21.93
N ASP A 290 -23.27 -3.95 -22.59
CA ASP A 290 -22.95 -5.34 -22.28
C ASP A 290 -21.79 -5.48 -21.26
N PHE A 291 -21.71 -4.53 -20.34
CA PHE A 291 -20.72 -4.54 -19.24
C PHE A 291 -21.38 -4.32 -17.90
N HIS A 292 -20.65 -4.68 -16.83
CA HIS A 292 -20.96 -4.31 -15.45
C HIS A 292 -19.66 -4.02 -14.70
N CYS A 293 -19.56 -2.85 -14.08
CA CYS A 293 -18.36 -2.43 -13.34
C CYS A 293 -18.59 -2.53 -11.84
N VAL A 294 -17.73 -3.27 -11.14
CA VAL A 294 -17.71 -3.39 -9.69
C VAL A 294 -16.56 -2.58 -9.14
N ILE A 295 -16.86 -1.54 -8.37
CA ILE A 295 -15.90 -0.64 -7.74
C ILE A 295 -15.87 -0.97 -6.25
N MET A 296 -14.77 -1.60 -5.82
CA MET A 296 -14.59 -2.13 -4.46
C MET A 296 -13.62 -1.26 -3.67
N GLY A 297 -14.12 -0.67 -2.59
CA GLY A 297 -13.34 0.18 -1.70
C GLY A 297 -14.11 1.34 -1.11
N THR A 298 -13.42 2.11 -0.28
CA THR A 298 -13.98 3.30 0.38
C THR A 298 -12.94 4.42 0.45
N GLY A 299 -13.37 5.63 0.68
CA GLY A 299 -12.49 6.79 0.77
C GLY A 299 -13.26 8.09 0.85
N ASP A 300 -12.51 9.20 0.82
CA ASP A 300 -13.07 10.54 0.98
C ASP A 300 -14.07 10.92 -0.12
N SER A 301 -13.90 10.36 -1.33
CA SER A 301 -14.74 10.65 -2.49
C SER A 301 -15.95 9.72 -2.64
N PHE A 302 -16.15 8.72 -1.76
CA PHE A 302 -17.16 7.69 -1.93
C PHE A 302 -18.57 8.25 -2.20
N THR A 303 -19.02 9.18 -1.37
CA THR A 303 -20.36 9.80 -1.50
C THR A 303 -20.49 10.64 -2.79
N ASP A 304 -19.43 11.36 -3.16
CA ASP A 304 -19.42 12.16 -4.39
C ASP A 304 -19.43 11.27 -5.63
N LEU A 305 -18.71 10.15 -5.61
CA LEU A 305 -18.72 9.16 -6.69
C LEU A 305 -20.09 8.48 -6.84
N GLN A 306 -20.77 8.17 -5.74
CA GLN A 306 -22.17 7.68 -5.80
C GLN A 306 -23.11 8.70 -6.43
N ARG A 307 -22.94 10.00 -6.10
CA ARG A 307 -23.72 11.06 -6.72
C ARG A 307 -23.40 11.16 -8.22
N LEU A 308 -22.13 11.18 -8.60
CA LEU A 308 -21.69 11.25 -9.98
C LEU A 308 -22.22 10.07 -10.81
N ALA A 309 -22.18 8.84 -10.28
CA ALA A 309 -22.72 7.66 -10.96
C ALA A 309 -24.23 7.80 -11.26
N ARG A 310 -25.00 8.40 -10.33
CA ARG A 310 -26.42 8.70 -10.52
C ARG A 310 -26.65 9.78 -11.58
N GLU A 311 -25.89 10.88 -11.53
CA GLU A 311 -25.95 11.98 -12.49
C GLU A 311 -25.63 11.50 -13.91
N LEU A 312 -24.66 10.59 -14.05
CA LEU A 312 -24.28 9.95 -15.31
C LEU A 312 -25.22 8.78 -15.72
N LYS A 313 -26.25 8.48 -14.92
CA LYS A 313 -27.22 7.40 -15.16
C LYS A 313 -26.59 6.02 -15.32
N LEU A 314 -25.58 5.73 -14.52
CA LEU A 314 -24.81 4.47 -14.56
C LEU A 314 -25.26 3.45 -13.49
N ASN A 315 -26.34 3.69 -12.75
CA ASN A 315 -26.75 2.88 -11.59
C ASN A 315 -26.96 1.38 -11.90
N GLU A 316 -27.37 1.04 -13.14
CA GLU A 316 -27.56 -0.36 -13.55
C GLU A 316 -26.26 -1.02 -14.07
N ALA A 317 -25.29 -0.21 -14.46
CA ALA A 317 -24.02 -0.66 -15.02
C ALA A 317 -22.86 -0.61 -14.03
N VAL A 318 -23.03 0.05 -12.88
CA VAL A 318 -21.96 0.27 -11.88
C VAL A 318 -22.46 -0.07 -10.48
N THR A 319 -21.68 -0.86 -9.76
CA THR A 319 -21.85 -1.13 -8.34
C THR A 319 -20.69 -0.57 -7.55
N LEU A 320 -20.93 0.41 -6.66
CA LEU A 320 -19.97 0.86 -5.65
C LEU A 320 -20.26 0.10 -4.35
N THR A 321 -19.40 -0.87 -4.01
CA THR A 321 -19.65 -1.77 -2.88
C THR A 321 -19.37 -1.14 -1.52
N GLY A 322 -18.51 -0.13 -1.47
CA GLY A 322 -17.88 0.27 -0.23
C GLY A 322 -16.85 -0.76 0.24
N TRP A 323 -16.58 -0.78 1.54
CA TRP A 323 -15.72 -1.81 2.13
C TRP A 323 -16.44 -3.16 2.15
N ILE A 324 -15.75 -4.19 1.68
CA ILE A 324 -16.23 -5.59 1.69
C ILE A 324 -15.17 -6.50 2.31
N PRO A 325 -15.55 -7.68 2.83
CA PRO A 325 -14.59 -8.67 3.33
C PRO A 325 -13.65 -9.15 2.23
N GLN A 326 -12.44 -9.58 2.65
CA GLN A 326 -11.38 -10.04 1.73
C GLN A 326 -11.86 -11.19 0.81
N GLU A 327 -12.63 -12.14 1.33
CA GLU A 327 -13.15 -13.28 0.57
C GLU A 327 -14.11 -12.85 -0.55
N GLU A 328 -14.94 -11.84 -0.29
CA GLU A 328 -15.85 -11.27 -1.28
C GLU A 328 -15.09 -10.46 -2.34
N LEU A 329 -14.08 -9.69 -1.92
CA LEU A 329 -13.19 -8.97 -2.84
C LEU A 329 -12.49 -9.95 -3.78
N GLU A 330 -11.91 -11.02 -3.26
CA GLU A 330 -11.23 -12.04 -4.03
C GLU A 330 -12.18 -12.77 -5.01
N ALA A 331 -13.41 -13.09 -4.58
CA ALA A 331 -14.41 -13.68 -5.45
C ALA A 331 -14.85 -12.75 -6.59
N ASN A 332 -15.02 -11.46 -6.31
CA ASN A 332 -15.35 -10.47 -7.33
C ASN A 332 -14.19 -10.27 -8.31
N LEU A 333 -12.95 -10.18 -7.82
CA LEU A 333 -11.76 -10.08 -8.65
C LEU A 333 -11.55 -11.33 -9.51
N ALA A 334 -11.80 -12.53 -8.96
CA ALA A 334 -11.77 -13.77 -9.74
C ALA A 334 -12.83 -13.79 -10.85
N ALA A 335 -14.01 -13.16 -10.61
CA ALA A 335 -15.06 -13.00 -11.61
C ALA A 335 -14.78 -11.92 -12.66
N ALA A 336 -13.78 -11.04 -12.48
CA ALA A 336 -13.49 -9.99 -13.43
C ALA A 336 -12.99 -10.53 -14.78
N ASP A 337 -13.40 -9.89 -15.86
CA ASP A 337 -12.86 -10.08 -17.21
C ASP A 337 -11.75 -9.07 -17.52
N ILE A 338 -11.86 -7.86 -16.94
CA ILE A 338 -10.92 -6.74 -17.12
C ILE A 338 -10.79 -6.02 -15.78
N CYS A 339 -9.57 -5.72 -15.37
CA CYS A 339 -9.30 -4.83 -14.24
C CYS A 339 -8.95 -3.42 -14.73
N VAL A 340 -9.39 -2.41 -14.00
CA VAL A 340 -9.26 -1.01 -14.41
C VAL A 340 -8.39 -0.23 -13.43
N ASP A 341 -7.47 0.58 -13.97
CA ASP A 341 -6.60 1.49 -13.23
C ASP A 341 -6.73 2.91 -13.81
N PRO A 342 -7.71 3.69 -13.33
CA PRO A 342 -8.04 4.99 -13.86
C PRO A 342 -7.24 6.14 -13.25
N ASP A 343 -6.14 5.85 -12.56
CA ASP A 343 -5.33 6.87 -11.87
C ASP A 343 -4.86 7.93 -12.86
N PRO A 344 -5.27 9.21 -12.70
CA PRO A 344 -4.93 10.26 -13.66
C PRO A 344 -3.46 10.65 -13.55
N SER A 345 -2.86 11.09 -14.67
CA SER A 345 -1.53 11.68 -14.64
C SER A 345 -1.51 12.91 -13.74
N SER A 346 -0.62 12.87 -12.79
CA SER A 346 -0.37 13.91 -11.79
C SER A 346 1.05 13.78 -11.24
N PRO A 347 1.60 14.82 -10.59
CA PRO A 347 2.93 14.74 -9.97
C PRO A 347 3.08 13.61 -8.93
N LEU A 348 1.98 13.13 -8.34
CA LEU A 348 1.96 11.98 -7.44
C LEU A 348 1.90 10.66 -8.23
N ASN A 349 0.89 10.53 -9.11
CA ASN A 349 0.59 9.26 -9.75
C ASN A 349 1.65 8.84 -10.77
N ASP A 350 2.27 9.82 -11.46
CA ASP A 350 3.31 9.54 -12.46
C ASP A 350 4.55 8.84 -11.89
N VAL A 351 4.76 8.96 -10.57
CA VAL A 351 5.92 8.38 -9.87
C VAL A 351 5.54 7.28 -8.87
N SER A 352 4.26 7.01 -8.66
CA SER A 352 3.75 6.06 -7.68
C SER A 352 3.54 4.67 -8.27
N THR A 353 3.85 3.63 -7.48
CA THR A 353 3.54 2.24 -7.82
C THR A 353 2.36 1.77 -7.00
N TRP A 354 1.26 1.45 -7.67
CA TRP A 354 0.01 1.06 -7.00
C TRP A 354 -0.06 -0.45 -6.76
N VAL A 355 -0.38 -0.85 -5.55
CA VAL A 355 -0.48 -2.26 -5.13
C VAL A 355 -1.54 -3.02 -5.94
N LYS A 356 -2.64 -2.35 -6.31
CA LYS A 356 -3.72 -2.94 -7.12
C LYS A 356 -3.24 -3.54 -8.45
N ILE A 357 -2.24 -2.95 -9.09
CA ILE A 357 -1.66 -3.49 -10.34
C ILE A 357 -1.08 -4.88 -10.10
N MET A 358 -0.31 -5.05 -9.02
CA MET A 358 0.27 -6.34 -8.65
C MET A 358 -0.82 -7.37 -8.29
N GLU A 359 -1.90 -6.93 -7.64
CA GLU A 359 -3.03 -7.78 -7.29
C GLU A 359 -3.79 -8.23 -8.55
N TYR A 360 -4.04 -7.35 -9.51
CA TYR A 360 -4.67 -7.71 -10.80
C TYR A 360 -3.82 -8.74 -11.56
N MET A 361 -2.52 -8.50 -11.64
CA MET A 361 -1.57 -9.42 -12.28
C MET A 361 -1.51 -10.77 -11.57
N ALA A 362 -1.53 -10.80 -10.23
CA ALA A 362 -1.55 -12.02 -9.43
C ALA A 362 -2.80 -12.88 -9.70
N TYR A 363 -3.92 -12.26 -10.03
CA TYR A 363 -5.15 -12.94 -10.46
C TYR A 363 -5.18 -13.24 -11.97
N GLY A 364 -4.10 -12.95 -12.71
CA GLY A 364 -4.03 -13.17 -14.15
C GLY A 364 -5.04 -12.34 -14.93
N LYS A 365 -5.36 -11.13 -14.47
CA LYS A 365 -6.34 -10.25 -15.12
C LYS A 365 -5.65 -9.27 -16.06
N PRO A 366 -6.21 -9.04 -17.27
CA PRO A 366 -5.78 -7.95 -18.14
C PRO A 366 -6.15 -6.62 -17.50
N ILE A 367 -5.30 -5.62 -17.69
CA ILE A 367 -5.45 -4.31 -17.09
C ILE A 367 -5.63 -3.27 -18.18
N ILE A 368 -6.56 -2.32 -18.00
CA ILE A 368 -6.55 -1.05 -18.71
C ILE A 368 -6.13 0.06 -17.78
N SER A 369 -5.20 0.91 -18.22
CA SER A 369 -4.73 2.05 -17.42
C SER A 369 -4.38 3.25 -18.28
N PHE A 370 -4.28 4.42 -17.67
CA PHE A 370 -3.59 5.54 -18.29
C PHE A 370 -2.08 5.29 -18.39
N ASP A 371 -1.41 5.90 -19.38
CA ASP A 371 0.05 5.76 -19.57
C ASP A 371 0.81 6.50 -18.47
N LEU A 372 0.98 5.83 -17.33
CA LEU A 372 1.78 6.27 -16.20
C LEU A 372 3.08 5.47 -16.15
N LYS A 373 4.19 6.15 -15.85
CA LYS A 373 5.53 5.57 -15.89
C LYS A 373 5.67 4.30 -15.05
N GLU A 374 5.23 4.34 -13.79
CA GLU A 374 5.42 3.22 -12.86
C GLU A 374 4.38 2.11 -13.07
N THR A 375 3.17 2.44 -13.53
CA THR A 375 2.18 1.44 -13.96
C THR A 375 2.68 0.67 -15.17
N LYS A 376 3.19 1.38 -16.18
CA LYS A 376 3.78 0.77 -17.39
C LYS A 376 4.99 -0.12 -17.07
N PHE A 377 5.87 0.35 -16.17
CA PHE A 377 7.00 -0.46 -15.70
C PHE A 377 6.53 -1.74 -14.99
N SER A 378 5.52 -1.63 -14.13
CA SER A 378 5.04 -2.75 -13.32
C SER A 378 4.26 -3.76 -14.14
N ALA A 379 3.32 -3.31 -14.97
CA ALA A 379 2.39 -4.17 -15.68
C ALA A 379 2.96 -4.71 -17.00
N GLN A 380 3.79 -3.94 -17.71
CA GLN A 380 4.32 -4.31 -19.04
C GLN A 380 3.21 -4.82 -19.98
N GLU A 381 3.34 -6.04 -20.52
CA GLU A 381 2.35 -6.66 -21.42
C GLU A 381 1.01 -7.00 -20.74
N ALA A 382 0.89 -6.89 -19.43
CA ALA A 382 -0.37 -7.13 -18.71
C ALA A 382 -1.33 -5.95 -18.78
N ALA A 383 -0.87 -4.76 -19.20
CA ALA A 383 -1.70 -3.56 -19.30
C ALA A 383 -1.81 -3.04 -20.75
N LEU A 384 -3.04 -2.74 -21.16
CA LEU A 384 -3.33 -1.87 -22.28
C LEU A 384 -3.29 -0.43 -21.76
N VAL A 385 -2.33 0.36 -22.23
CA VAL A 385 -2.17 1.75 -21.79
C VAL A 385 -2.75 2.72 -22.82
N VAL A 386 -3.46 3.73 -22.32
CA VAL A 386 -4.11 4.76 -23.15
C VAL A 386 -3.62 6.15 -22.76
N PRO A 387 -3.78 7.18 -23.62
CA PRO A 387 -3.35 8.53 -23.30
C PRO A 387 -3.85 9.00 -21.93
N PRO A 388 -2.98 9.65 -21.12
CA PRO A 388 -3.34 10.07 -19.77
C PRO A 388 -4.52 11.03 -19.76
N ASN A 389 -5.43 10.86 -18.81
CA ASN A 389 -6.58 11.72 -18.57
C ASN A 389 -7.58 11.81 -19.75
N ASP A 390 -7.54 10.89 -20.70
CA ASP A 390 -8.48 10.79 -21.83
C ASP A 390 -9.52 9.69 -21.54
N GLU A 391 -10.69 10.09 -21.03
CA GLU A 391 -11.77 9.17 -20.67
C GLU A 391 -12.36 8.46 -21.90
N LEU A 392 -12.39 9.12 -23.06
CA LEU A 392 -12.88 8.49 -24.29
C LEU A 392 -11.89 7.44 -24.83
N ALA A 393 -10.59 7.73 -24.79
CA ALA A 393 -9.57 6.74 -25.11
C ALA A 393 -9.62 5.54 -24.14
N PHE A 394 -9.86 5.78 -22.86
CA PHE A 394 -10.04 4.73 -21.86
C PHE A 394 -11.26 3.85 -22.19
N ALA A 395 -12.40 4.45 -22.55
CA ALA A 395 -13.59 3.73 -22.97
C ALA A 395 -13.35 2.87 -24.23
N LYS A 396 -12.61 3.39 -25.21
CA LYS A 396 -12.24 2.63 -26.42
C LYS A 396 -11.33 1.45 -26.09
N GLY A 397 -10.36 1.63 -25.19
CA GLY A 397 -9.49 0.55 -24.71
C GLY A 397 -10.28 -0.54 -23.96
N ILE A 398 -11.32 -0.17 -23.21
CA ILE A 398 -12.24 -1.15 -22.59
C ILE A 398 -12.92 -1.99 -23.70
N ILE A 399 -13.43 -1.37 -24.78
CA ILE A 399 -14.05 -2.11 -25.90
C ILE A 399 -13.06 -3.08 -26.53
N GLU A 400 -11.84 -2.64 -26.80
CA GLU A 400 -10.80 -3.49 -27.38
C GLU A 400 -10.58 -4.75 -26.52
N LEU A 401 -10.52 -4.59 -25.21
CA LEU A 401 -10.40 -5.73 -24.29
C LEU A 401 -11.71 -6.54 -24.20
N MET A 402 -12.88 -5.93 -24.22
CA MET A 402 -14.17 -6.66 -24.22
C MET A 402 -14.30 -7.59 -25.43
N ASP A 403 -13.92 -7.09 -26.60
CA ASP A 403 -14.13 -7.79 -27.88
C ASP A 403 -13.01 -8.80 -28.19
N ASN A 404 -11.85 -8.71 -27.51
CA ASN A 404 -10.68 -9.55 -27.81
C ASN A 404 -10.33 -10.49 -26.64
N HIS A 405 -11.00 -11.64 -26.56
CA HIS A 405 -10.73 -12.65 -25.55
C HIS A 405 -9.29 -13.18 -25.60
N SER A 406 -8.71 -13.37 -26.81
CA SER A 406 -7.33 -13.85 -26.95
C SER A 406 -6.33 -12.86 -26.37
N LEU A 407 -6.52 -11.55 -26.60
CA LEU A 407 -5.69 -10.50 -26.02
C LEU A 407 -5.78 -10.51 -24.49
N ARG A 408 -7.00 -10.58 -23.92
CA ARG A 408 -7.19 -10.66 -22.47
C ARG A 408 -6.44 -11.84 -21.87
N THR A 409 -6.52 -13.01 -22.50
CA THR A 409 -5.84 -14.22 -22.03
C THR A 409 -4.34 -14.06 -22.06
N LYS A 410 -3.78 -13.54 -23.17
CA LYS A 410 -2.33 -13.27 -23.32
C LYS A 410 -1.84 -12.30 -22.22
N MET A 411 -2.54 -11.18 -22.06
CA MET A 411 -2.21 -10.16 -21.05
C MET A 411 -2.25 -10.71 -19.63
N GLY A 412 -3.30 -11.46 -19.29
CA GLY A 412 -3.44 -12.07 -17.98
C GLY A 412 -2.32 -13.07 -17.67
N GLN A 413 -1.96 -13.91 -18.65
CA GLN A 413 -0.85 -14.85 -18.52
C GLN A 413 0.50 -14.14 -18.35
N ALA A 414 0.75 -13.08 -19.14
CA ALA A 414 1.98 -12.28 -19.02
C ALA A 414 2.08 -11.64 -17.63
N GLY A 415 0.98 -11.04 -17.13
CA GLY A 415 0.93 -10.46 -15.79
C GLY A 415 1.19 -11.48 -14.69
N ARG A 416 0.51 -12.61 -14.73
CA ARG A 416 0.70 -13.70 -13.77
C ARG A 416 2.13 -14.19 -13.73
N LYS A 417 2.71 -14.50 -14.90
CA LYS A 417 4.10 -14.93 -15.04
C LYS A 417 5.07 -13.92 -14.44
N ARG A 418 4.89 -12.63 -14.76
CA ARG A 418 5.76 -11.57 -14.24
C ARG A 418 5.71 -11.46 -12.72
N VAL A 419 4.52 -11.59 -12.13
CA VAL A 419 4.40 -11.60 -10.65
C VAL A 419 5.14 -12.80 -10.06
N GLU A 420 4.95 -13.98 -10.61
CA GLU A 420 5.56 -15.22 -10.11
C GLU A 420 7.09 -15.22 -10.25
N GLU A 421 7.63 -14.66 -11.34
CA GLU A 421 9.07 -14.69 -11.63
C GLU A 421 9.84 -13.48 -11.09
N GLU A 422 9.19 -12.30 -10.91
CA GLU A 422 9.93 -11.07 -10.62
C GLU A 422 9.38 -10.24 -9.44
N LEU A 423 8.07 -10.24 -9.21
CA LEU A 423 7.42 -9.24 -8.35
C LEU A 423 6.80 -9.80 -7.07
N GLN A 424 6.72 -11.12 -6.90
CA GLN A 424 6.21 -11.71 -5.65
C GLN A 424 7.13 -11.37 -4.47
N TRP A 425 6.53 -11.29 -3.27
CA TRP A 425 7.25 -10.86 -2.06
C TRP A 425 8.50 -11.67 -1.75
N SER A 426 8.50 -12.99 -2.02
CA SER A 426 9.66 -13.84 -1.82
C SER A 426 10.89 -13.42 -2.65
N ILE A 427 10.69 -12.70 -3.74
CA ILE A 427 11.78 -12.19 -4.61
C ILE A 427 12.14 -10.76 -4.20
N VAL A 428 11.15 -9.84 -4.19
CA VAL A 428 11.44 -8.43 -3.94
C VAL A 428 11.87 -8.16 -2.50
N GLY A 429 11.47 -9.00 -1.56
CA GLY A 429 11.87 -8.92 -0.15
C GLY A 429 13.36 -9.18 0.09
N GLU A 430 14.07 -9.85 -0.82
CA GLU A 430 15.51 -10.04 -0.71
C GLU A 430 16.29 -8.72 -0.74
N ASN A 431 15.76 -7.71 -1.41
CA ASN A 431 16.35 -6.38 -1.39
C ASN A 431 16.28 -5.74 0.01
N LEU A 432 15.24 -6.05 0.80
CA LEU A 432 15.16 -5.63 2.20
C LEU A 432 16.28 -6.29 3.02
N LEU A 433 16.49 -7.59 2.85
CA LEU A 433 17.57 -8.29 3.55
C LEU A 433 18.95 -7.76 3.14
N SER A 434 19.13 -7.40 1.88
CA SER A 434 20.34 -6.77 1.37
C SER A 434 20.59 -5.41 2.01
N ALA A 435 19.55 -4.59 2.20
CA ALA A 435 19.61 -3.32 2.90
C ALA A 435 20.08 -3.50 4.35
N TYR A 436 19.53 -4.48 5.05
CA TYR A 436 19.92 -4.78 6.43
C TYR A 436 21.35 -5.34 6.53
N LYS A 437 21.78 -6.22 5.60
CA LYS A 437 23.16 -6.70 5.51
C LYS A 437 24.16 -5.56 5.29
N TYR A 438 23.82 -4.62 4.42
CA TYR A 438 24.63 -3.42 4.17
C TYR A 438 24.76 -2.55 5.43
N LEU A 439 23.64 -2.34 6.13
CA LEU A 439 23.57 -1.49 7.32
C LEU A 439 24.26 -2.10 8.54
N LEU A 440 24.21 -3.44 8.69
CA LEU A 440 24.68 -4.19 9.85
C LEU A 440 25.69 -5.27 9.40
N PRO A 441 26.88 -4.89 8.92
CA PRO A 441 27.89 -5.87 8.53
C PRO A 441 28.28 -6.79 9.69
N SER A 442 28.45 -8.06 9.39
CA SER A 442 28.63 -9.17 10.35
C SER A 442 29.88 -9.10 11.26
N ASN A 443 30.78 -8.13 11.07
CA ASN A 443 32.08 -8.03 11.71
C ASN A 443 32.18 -7.00 12.87
N ARG A 444 31.11 -6.66 13.57
CA ARG A 444 31.24 -5.90 14.81
C ARG A 444 31.34 -6.84 16.01
N PRO A 445 32.49 -6.94 16.72
CA PRO A 445 32.57 -7.66 17.99
C PRO A 445 31.56 -7.00 18.95
N ARG A 446 30.65 -7.81 19.49
CA ARG A 446 29.77 -7.35 20.59
C ARG A 446 30.66 -7.01 21.77
N LEU A 447 30.82 -5.73 22.09
CA LEU A 447 31.26 -5.30 23.42
C LEU A 447 30.26 -5.87 24.42
N ARG A 448 30.58 -7.04 25.02
CA ARG A 448 29.89 -7.52 26.21
C ARG A 448 30.22 -6.53 27.32
N LEU A 449 29.29 -5.65 27.64
CA LEU A 449 29.28 -4.98 28.93
C LEU A 449 29.13 -6.09 29.99
N ILE A 450 30.26 -6.47 30.60
CA ILE A 450 30.29 -7.32 31.78
C ILE A 450 29.54 -6.54 32.86
N ARG A 451 28.41 -7.08 33.32
CA ARG A 451 27.72 -6.65 34.53
C ARG A 451 28.35 -7.31 35.73
#